data_17e927742e79ce7ce60812fddf1aa9f4
#
_entry.id   17e927742e79ce7ce60812fddf1aa9f4
#
_cell.length_a   1.000
_cell.length_b   1.000
_cell.length_c   1.000
_cell.angle_alpha   90.00
_cell.angle_beta   90.00
_cell.angle_gamma   90.00
#
_symmetry.space_group_name_H-M   'P 1'
#
loop_
_entity.id
_entity.type
_entity.pdbx_description
1 polymer ?
#
loop_
_entity_poly.entity_id
_entity_poly.type
_entity_poly.pdbx_seq_one_letter_code
_entity_poly.pdbx_strand_id
1 'polypeptide(L)'
;MAVAEFVGPGEWLGAELRDSDAWRVPLTEAHRREVLAACDSEESFPLPTLAPTLHRVRDELMHGRGFVLVQGVPVEQMTERQCERAALGLARHVGAVVPQGPGARPLMHVRDTGADPSRAKSYQHSGRLGFHSDPTDVVALLCVRPAKSGGLSAIVSSVAVHNELVRTRPDLAELLYQPWWHDRRTGDGPDSFYAKPICTVDDDGRVSVAYGPDYLRSAQRGATVPPFTPAQEETMALLDELTNDTRFALTMDLRAGDMQFLNNHVALHSRTAYEDYREPHRRRHLLRLWLTTT
;
A
#
# COMPACT_ATOMS: atom_id res chain seq x y z
N MET A 1 24.79 12.05 12.25
CA MET A 1 24.64 10.91 13.21
C MET A 1 24.78 9.65 12.39
N ALA A 2 25.53 8.65 12.86
CA ALA A 2 25.56 7.37 12.16
C ALA A 2 24.15 6.75 12.17
N VAL A 3 23.66 6.41 11.00
CA VAL A 3 22.36 5.75 10.84
C VAL A 3 22.51 4.32 11.35
N ALA A 4 21.58 3.86 12.20
CA ALA A 4 21.59 2.52 12.79
C ALA A 4 20.50 1.64 12.18
N GLU A 5 20.69 0.32 12.27
CA GLU A 5 19.65 -0.65 11.92
C GLU A 5 18.51 -0.60 12.94
N PHE A 6 17.29 -0.84 12.46
CA PHE A 6 16.10 -0.97 13.30
C PHE A 6 15.81 -2.45 13.51
N VAL A 7 15.57 -2.82 14.77
CA VAL A 7 15.23 -4.19 15.16
C VAL A 7 13.76 -4.24 15.59
N GLY A 8 12.98 -5.12 14.99
CA GLY A 8 11.59 -5.29 15.38
C GLY A 8 10.80 -6.15 14.39
N PRO A 9 9.54 -6.42 14.69
CA PRO A 9 8.69 -7.32 13.88
C PRO A 9 8.39 -6.77 12.48
N GLY A 10 8.60 -5.46 12.24
CA GLY A 10 8.51 -4.84 10.93
C GLY A 10 9.67 -5.21 9.99
N GLU A 11 10.77 -5.76 10.50
CA GLU A 11 11.88 -6.28 9.70
C GLU A 11 11.60 -7.74 9.33
N TRP A 12 11.32 -7.99 8.06
CA TRP A 12 11.09 -9.33 7.52
C TRP A 12 11.57 -9.46 6.08
N LEU A 13 11.89 -10.67 5.66
CA LEU A 13 12.25 -11.01 4.29
C LEU A 13 11.08 -11.72 3.59
N GLY A 14 10.76 -11.32 2.36
CA GLY A 14 9.72 -11.95 1.56
C GLY A 14 9.98 -13.44 1.32
N ALA A 15 11.25 -13.82 1.16
CA ALA A 15 11.65 -15.20 0.99
C ALA A 15 11.24 -16.09 2.18
N GLU A 16 11.28 -15.58 3.42
CA GLU A 16 10.92 -16.32 4.64
C GLU A 16 9.39 -16.46 4.81
N LEU A 17 8.64 -15.51 4.26
CA LEU A 17 7.19 -15.47 4.40
C LEU A 17 6.43 -16.14 3.26
N ARG A 18 7.12 -16.48 2.17
CA ARG A 18 6.49 -17.03 0.95
C ARG A 18 5.70 -18.30 1.21
N ASP A 19 6.26 -19.20 2.01
CA ASP A 19 5.66 -20.49 2.34
C ASP A 19 4.96 -20.49 3.71
N SER A 20 4.79 -19.29 4.31
CA SER A 20 4.13 -19.11 5.61
C SER A 20 2.70 -18.65 5.44
N ASP A 21 1.78 -19.18 6.25
CA ASP A 21 0.41 -18.71 6.36
C ASP A 21 0.21 -17.68 7.50
N ALA A 22 1.26 -17.35 8.24
CA ALA A 22 1.17 -16.51 9.44
C ALA A 22 0.66 -15.08 9.19
N TRP A 23 0.68 -14.61 7.94
CA TRP A 23 0.19 -13.29 7.52
C TRP A 23 -1.21 -13.35 6.86
N ARG A 24 -1.80 -14.55 6.77
CA ARG A 24 -3.12 -14.79 6.19
C ARG A 24 -4.17 -14.98 7.29
N VAL A 25 -5.31 -14.35 7.12
CA VAL A 25 -6.45 -14.44 8.03
C VAL A 25 -7.68 -14.91 7.23
N PRO A 26 -7.88 -16.23 7.12
CA PRO A 26 -9.05 -16.75 6.42
C PRO A 26 -10.33 -16.49 7.23
N LEU A 27 -11.35 -15.95 6.57
CA LEU A 27 -12.68 -15.80 7.15
C LEU A 27 -13.40 -17.14 7.22
N THR A 28 -13.96 -17.46 8.38
CA THR A 28 -14.84 -18.62 8.56
C THR A 28 -16.18 -18.40 7.86
N GLU A 29 -16.94 -19.46 7.66
CA GLU A 29 -18.29 -19.35 7.10
C GLU A 29 -19.22 -18.49 7.99
N ALA A 30 -19.05 -18.51 9.31
CA ALA A 30 -19.78 -17.63 10.23
C ALA A 30 -19.41 -16.15 9.97
N HIS A 31 -18.13 -15.82 9.82
CA HIS A 31 -17.66 -14.47 9.49
C HIS A 31 -18.24 -14.00 8.13
N ARG A 32 -18.24 -14.86 7.12
CA ARG A 32 -18.78 -14.53 5.78
C ARG A 32 -20.26 -14.19 5.82
N ARG A 33 -21.07 -15.01 6.55
CA ARG A 33 -22.49 -14.73 6.76
C ARG A 33 -22.73 -13.43 7.52
N GLU A 34 -21.92 -13.16 8.52
CA GLU A 34 -21.98 -11.91 9.29
C GLU A 34 -21.70 -10.68 8.41
N VAL A 35 -20.69 -10.74 7.52
CA VAL A 35 -20.39 -9.67 6.55
C VAL A 35 -21.56 -9.46 5.59
N LEU A 36 -22.17 -10.53 5.06
CA LEU A 36 -23.34 -10.44 4.17
C LEU A 36 -24.51 -9.77 4.89
N ALA A 37 -24.85 -10.22 6.09
CA ALA A 37 -25.93 -9.64 6.88
C ALA A 37 -25.70 -8.15 7.21
N ALA A 38 -24.45 -7.79 7.52
CA ALA A 38 -24.08 -6.41 7.77
C ALA A 38 -24.20 -5.52 6.52
N CYS A 39 -24.04 -6.07 5.32
CA CYS A 39 -24.25 -5.34 4.06
C CYS A 39 -25.72 -4.98 3.81
N ASP A 40 -26.67 -5.70 4.37
CA ASP A 40 -28.10 -5.45 4.21
C ASP A 40 -28.65 -4.44 5.25
N SER A 41 -27.90 -4.15 6.32
CA SER A 41 -28.27 -3.15 7.32
C SER A 41 -28.00 -1.73 6.82
N GLU A 42 -28.94 -0.80 6.94
CA GLU A 42 -28.75 0.57 6.44
C GLU A 42 -27.93 1.46 7.38
N GLU A 43 -28.02 1.28 8.68
CA GLU A 43 -27.51 2.21 9.69
C GLU A 43 -26.14 1.85 10.27
N SER A 44 -25.81 0.57 10.38
CA SER A 44 -24.59 0.09 11.03
C SER A 44 -23.94 -1.06 10.24
N PHE A 45 -22.70 -1.39 10.61
CA PHE A 45 -21.99 -2.56 10.07
C PHE A 45 -21.50 -3.42 11.24
N PRO A 46 -22.42 -4.09 11.96
CA PRO A 46 -22.07 -4.86 13.16
C PRO A 46 -21.36 -6.15 12.77
N LEU A 47 -20.25 -6.44 13.43
CA LEU A 47 -19.44 -7.64 13.23
C LEU A 47 -19.11 -8.30 14.58
N PRO A 48 -20.11 -8.76 15.36
CA PRO A 48 -19.88 -9.22 16.73
C PRO A 48 -18.88 -10.37 16.84
N THR A 49 -18.78 -11.27 15.85
CA THR A 49 -17.81 -12.37 15.88
C THR A 49 -16.52 -12.06 15.13
N LEU A 50 -16.56 -11.23 14.09
CA LEU A 50 -15.41 -10.88 13.27
C LEU A 50 -14.59 -9.68 13.84
N ALA A 51 -15.23 -8.73 14.54
CA ALA A 51 -14.56 -7.53 15.05
C ALA A 51 -13.31 -7.86 15.91
N PRO A 52 -13.31 -8.84 16.83
CA PRO A 52 -12.11 -9.22 17.57
C PRO A 52 -10.95 -9.67 16.66
N THR A 53 -11.24 -10.28 15.52
CA THR A 53 -10.24 -10.67 14.53
C THR A 53 -9.67 -9.44 13.81
N LEU A 54 -10.53 -8.48 13.43
CA LEU A 54 -10.10 -7.23 12.80
C LEU A 54 -9.29 -6.34 13.76
N HIS A 55 -9.58 -6.38 15.06
CA HIS A 55 -8.73 -5.72 16.06
C HIS A 55 -7.32 -6.35 16.11
N ARG A 56 -7.20 -7.69 16.05
CA ARG A 56 -5.89 -8.36 15.92
C ARG A 56 -5.18 -8.01 14.61
N VAL A 57 -5.93 -7.82 13.51
CA VAL A 57 -5.36 -7.29 12.26
C VAL A 57 -4.76 -5.90 12.50
N ARG A 58 -5.47 -5.00 13.19
CA ARG A 58 -4.94 -3.68 13.56
C ARG A 58 -3.66 -3.81 14.40
N ASP A 59 -3.66 -4.66 15.42
CA ASP A 59 -2.49 -4.85 16.28
C ASP A 59 -1.29 -5.36 15.48
N GLU A 60 -1.50 -6.31 14.55
CA GLU A 60 -0.45 -6.82 13.66
C GLU A 60 0.10 -5.74 12.71
N LEU A 61 -0.77 -4.83 12.23
CA LEU A 61 -0.35 -3.71 11.40
C LEU A 61 0.50 -2.70 12.18
N MET A 62 0.14 -2.41 13.43
CA MET A 62 0.77 -1.35 14.21
C MET A 62 1.99 -1.83 15.01
N HIS A 63 2.00 -3.07 15.44
CA HIS A 63 2.99 -3.63 16.36
C HIS A 63 3.65 -4.92 15.87
N GLY A 64 3.18 -5.46 14.73
CA GLY A 64 3.68 -6.67 14.10
C GLY A 64 4.43 -6.38 12.81
N ARG A 65 4.24 -7.26 11.82
CA ARG A 65 4.89 -7.17 10.49
C ARG A 65 4.48 -5.97 9.65
N GLY A 66 3.39 -5.29 10.01
CA GLY A 66 2.87 -4.16 9.24
C GLY A 66 2.02 -4.55 8.02
N PHE A 67 1.64 -5.81 7.86
CA PHE A 67 0.71 -6.23 6.80
C PHE A 67 -0.08 -7.48 7.17
N VAL A 68 -1.28 -7.60 6.60
CA VAL A 68 -2.16 -8.76 6.74
C VAL A 68 -2.98 -8.94 5.46
N LEU A 69 -3.22 -10.18 5.06
CA LEU A 69 -4.18 -10.55 4.02
C LEU A 69 -5.39 -11.26 4.65
N VAL A 70 -6.51 -10.57 4.75
CA VAL A 70 -7.81 -11.15 5.11
C VAL A 70 -8.38 -11.82 3.87
N GLN A 71 -8.77 -13.10 3.98
CA GLN A 71 -9.22 -13.89 2.83
C GLN A 71 -10.68 -14.34 2.96
N GLY A 72 -11.40 -14.30 1.85
CA GLY A 72 -12.73 -14.88 1.76
C GLY A 72 -13.88 -13.93 2.08
N VAL A 73 -13.71 -12.60 1.90
CA VAL A 73 -14.85 -11.69 1.83
C VAL A 73 -15.79 -12.17 0.69
N PRO A 74 -17.09 -12.38 0.92
CA PRO A 74 -17.97 -13.08 -0.04
C PRO A 74 -18.43 -12.18 -1.21
N VAL A 75 -17.47 -11.53 -1.90
CA VAL A 75 -17.73 -10.54 -2.98
C VAL A 75 -18.52 -11.13 -4.16
N GLU A 76 -18.42 -12.43 -4.40
CA GLU A 76 -19.14 -13.11 -5.47
C GLU A 76 -20.66 -13.17 -5.23
N GLN A 77 -21.09 -13.01 -3.96
CA GLN A 77 -22.47 -12.99 -3.53
C GLN A 77 -23.02 -11.57 -3.36
N MET A 78 -22.21 -10.55 -3.72
CA MET A 78 -22.50 -9.14 -3.46
C MET A 78 -22.66 -8.35 -4.75
N THR A 79 -23.53 -7.36 -4.72
CA THR A 79 -23.56 -6.26 -5.69
C THR A 79 -22.33 -5.36 -5.49
N GLU A 80 -21.97 -4.53 -6.50
CA GLU A 80 -20.86 -3.57 -6.37
C GLU A 80 -21.04 -2.64 -5.15
N ARG A 81 -22.26 -2.17 -4.90
CA ARG A 81 -22.60 -1.35 -3.73
C ARG A 81 -22.39 -2.09 -2.39
N GLN A 82 -22.74 -3.37 -2.34
CA GLN A 82 -22.48 -4.19 -1.15
C GLN A 82 -20.97 -4.44 -0.95
N CYS A 83 -20.20 -4.64 -2.03
CA CYS A 83 -18.73 -4.71 -1.95
C CYS A 83 -18.11 -3.41 -1.39
N GLU A 84 -18.56 -2.24 -1.85
CA GLU A 84 -18.13 -0.93 -1.30
C GLU A 84 -18.47 -0.82 0.18
N ARG A 85 -19.68 -1.22 0.57
CA ARG A 85 -20.13 -1.22 1.96
C ARG A 85 -19.31 -2.17 2.83
N ALA A 86 -19.05 -3.39 2.33
CA ALA A 86 -18.19 -4.37 3.02
C ALA A 86 -16.78 -3.83 3.22
N ALA A 87 -16.18 -3.27 2.16
CA ALA A 87 -14.84 -2.68 2.23
C ALA A 87 -14.76 -1.57 3.29
N LEU A 88 -15.73 -0.64 3.29
CA LEU A 88 -15.82 0.44 4.27
C LEU A 88 -16.07 -0.08 5.69
N GLY A 89 -16.98 -1.04 5.84
CA GLY A 89 -17.34 -1.62 7.12
C GLY A 89 -16.16 -2.36 7.77
N LEU A 90 -15.51 -3.25 7.03
CA LEU A 90 -14.33 -4.00 7.49
C LEU A 90 -13.17 -3.05 7.85
N ALA A 91 -12.89 -2.06 7.00
CA ALA A 91 -11.81 -1.11 7.21
C ALA A 91 -12.00 -0.26 8.47
N ARG A 92 -13.23 0.12 8.83
CA ARG A 92 -13.54 0.90 10.03
C ARG A 92 -13.23 0.19 11.35
N HIS A 93 -13.15 -1.13 11.35
CA HIS A 93 -12.70 -1.89 12.51
C HIS A 93 -11.16 -1.89 12.65
N VAL A 94 -10.44 -1.47 11.61
CA VAL A 94 -8.97 -1.37 11.59
C VAL A 94 -8.51 0.07 11.85
N GLY A 95 -9.19 1.07 11.27
CA GLY A 95 -8.85 2.47 11.45
C GLY A 95 -9.94 3.42 10.95
N ALA A 96 -9.75 4.72 11.15
CA ALA A 96 -10.66 5.73 10.64
C ALA A 96 -10.39 5.97 9.14
N VAL A 97 -11.46 5.97 8.33
CA VAL A 97 -11.35 6.18 6.88
C VAL A 97 -10.98 7.64 6.59
N VAL A 98 -9.93 7.84 5.82
CA VAL A 98 -9.45 9.15 5.37
C VAL A 98 -9.90 9.41 3.94
N PRO A 99 -10.44 10.60 3.64
CA PRO A 99 -10.77 10.99 2.27
C PRO A 99 -9.54 11.00 1.36
N GLN A 100 -9.70 10.55 0.11
CA GLN A 100 -8.61 10.46 -0.85
C GLN A 100 -8.99 11.04 -2.21
N GLY A 101 -7.97 11.56 -2.91
CA GLY A 101 -8.10 12.07 -4.27
C GLY A 101 -9.01 13.29 -4.43
N PRO A 102 -9.24 13.73 -5.68
CA PRO A 102 -10.17 14.82 -6.00
C PRO A 102 -11.60 14.47 -5.55
N GLY A 103 -12.24 15.38 -4.84
CA GLY A 103 -13.60 15.20 -4.32
C GLY A 103 -13.67 14.45 -2.99
N ALA A 104 -12.53 14.29 -2.30
CA ALA A 104 -12.46 13.75 -0.93
C ALA A 104 -13.26 12.44 -0.74
N ARG A 105 -13.06 11.47 -1.62
CA ARG A 105 -13.81 10.22 -1.61
C ARG A 105 -13.28 9.27 -0.52
N PRO A 106 -14.15 8.61 0.26
CA PRO A 106 -13.73 7.65 1.28
C PRO A 106 -13.17 6.36 0.67
N LEU A 107 -13.55 6.04 -0.58
CA LEU A 107 -13.18 4.82 -1.29
C LEU A 107 -12.85 5.15 -2.74
N MET A 108 -11.84 4.49 -3.30
CA MET A 108 -11.43 4.61 -4.70
C MET A 108 -11.51 3.28 -5.42
N HIS A 109 -12.07 3.31 -6.64
CA HIS A 109 -12.04 2.17 -7.56
C HIS A 109 -10.71 2.12 -8.29
N VAL A 110 -9.98 1.02 -8.12
CA VAL A 110 -8.71 0.73 -8.78
C VAL A 110 -8.99 -0.20 -9.95
N ARG A 111 -9.08 0.38 -11.14
CA ARG A 111 -9.39 -0.33 -12.39
C ARG A 111 -8.85 0.43 -13.59
N ASP A 112 -8.54 -0.27 -14.67
CA ASP A 112 -8.18 0.36 -15.93
C ASP A 112 -9.43 1.06 -16.50
N THR A 113 -9.32 2.37 -16.71
CA THR A 113 -10.38 3.22 -17.27
C THR A 113 -10.23 3.42 -18.76
N GLY A 114 -9.15 2.89 -19.38
CA GLY A 114 -8.78 3.16 -20.76
C GLY A 114 -8.25 4.58 -20.99
N ALA A 115 -7.96 5.32 -19.92
CA ALA A 115 -7.37 6.65 -20.03
C ALA A 115 -5.92 6.55 -20.52
N ASP A 116 -5.47 7.59 -21.24
CA ASP A 116 -4.08 7.71 -21.70
C ASP A 116 -3.10 7.55 -20.53
N PRO A 117 -2.21 6.55 -20.54
CA PRO A 117 -1.28 6.28 -19.45
C PRO A 117 -0.36 7.47 -19.10
N SER A 118 -0.10 8.36 -20.05
CA SER A 118 0.71 9.57 -19.84
C SER A 118 0.01 10.63 -18.97
N ARG A 119 -1.33 10.55 -18.86
CA ARG A 119 -2.18 11.47 -18.11
C ARG A 119 -2.96 10.80 -16.98
N ALA A 120 -3.12 9.49 -17.06
CA ALA A 120 -3.82 8.70 -16.06
C ALA A 120 -3.02 8.60 -14.77
N LYS A 121 -3.74 8.57 -13.63
CA LYS A 121 -3.12 8.18 -12.37
C LYS A 121 -2.84 6.67 -12.39
N SER A 122 -1.81 6.24 -11.67
CA SER A 122 -1.33 4.85 -11.67
C SER A 122 -2.40 3.79 -11.40
N TYR A 123 -3.44 4.12 -10.62
CA TYR A 123 -4.57 3.21 -10.35
C TYR A 123 -5.60 3.12 -11.48
N GLN A 124 -5.48 3.94 -12.55
CA GLN A 124 -6.41 4.04 -13.67
C GLN A 124 -5.91 3.37 -14.95
N HIS A 125 -4.73 2.74 -14.93
CA HIS A 125 -4.15 2.04 -16.07
C HIS A 125 -3.56 0.68 -15.67
N SER A 126 -3.35 -0.19 -16.66
CA SER A 126 -2.86 -1.56 -16.49
C SER A 126 -1.33 -1.70 -16.40
N GLY A 127 -0.58 -0.60 -16.56
CA GLY A 127 0.88 -0.60 -16.47
C GLY A 127 1.40 -0.99 -15.08
N ARG A 128 2.69 -1.34 -15.02
CA ARG A 128 3.37 -1.60 -13.74
C ARG A 128 3.33 -0.36 -12.84
N LEU A 129 3.15 -0.58 -11.55
CA LEU A 129 3.32 0.42 -10.49
C LEU A 129 4.50 0.01 -9.63
N GLY A 130 5.55 0.83 -9.58
CA GLY A 130 6.75 0.59 -8.77
C GLY A 130 6.48 0.58 -7.27
N PHE A 131 7.44 0.12 -6.49
CA PHE A 131 7.31 0.12 -5.03
C PHE A 131 7.18 1.54 -4.48
N HIS A 132 6.17 1.75 -3.62
CA HIS A 132 5.86 3.04 -3.00
C HIS A 132 5.07 2.85 -1.71
N SER A 133 4.95 3.90 -0.92
CA SER A 133 3.97 4.04 0.16
C SER A 133 2.88 5.05 -0.24
N ASP A 134 1.64 4.81 0.19
CA ASP A 134 0.56 5.80 0.11
C ASP A 134 0.69 6.84 1.26
N PRO A 135 0.23 8.09 1.10
CA PRO A 135 0.34 9.14 2.12
C PRO A 135 -0.76 9.01 3.20
N THR A 136 -0.79 7.88 3.88
CA THR A 136 -1.74 7.53 4.95
C THR A 136 -1.11 6.46 5.84
N ASP A 137 -1.60 6.25 7.06
CA ASP A 137 -1.03 5.22 7.95
C ASP A 137 -1.24 3.82 7.37
N VAL A 138 -2.45 3.48 6.97
CA VAL A 138 -2.79 2.16 6.43
C VAL A 138 -3.53 2.29 5.10
N VAL A 139 -3.09 1.52 4.11
CA VAL A 139 -3.87 1.28 2.88
C VAL A 139 -4.55 -0.08 2.95
N ALA A 140 -5.83 -0.11 2.60
CA ALA A 140 -6.60 -1.34 2.45
C ALA A 140 -7.04 -1.51 0.98
N LEU A 141 -6.90 -2.73 0.46
CA LEU A 141 -7.23 -3.09 -0.92
C LEU A 141 -8.10 -4.36 -0.93
N LEU A 142 -9.40 -4.22 -1.20
CA LEU A 142 -10.30 -5.36 -1.41
C LEU A 142 -10.31 -5.72 -2.90
N CYS A 143 -9.95 -6.95 -3.23
CA CYS A 143 -10.06 -7.49 -4.58
C CYS A 143 -11.50 -7.94 -4.84
N VAL A 144 -12.23 -7.19 -5.66
CA VAL A 144 -13.57 -7.58 -6.12
C VAL A 144 -13.46 -8.55 -7.30
N ARG A 145 -12.53 -8.27 -8.23
CA ARG A 145 -12.20 -9.14 -9.38
C ARG A 145 -10.73 -9.04 -9.70
N PRO A 146 -10.02 -10.17 -9.87
CA PRO A 146 -8.63 -10.18 -10.35
C PRO A 146 -8.56 -9.83 -11.84
N ALA A 147 -7.35 -9.57 -12.35
CA ALA A 147 -7.07 -9.44 -13.77
C ALA A 147 -7.18 -10.79 -14.50
N LYS A 148 -7.18 -10.76 -15.84
CA LYS A 148 -7.05 -11.98 -16.66
C LYS A 148 -5.69 -12.64 -16.47
N SER A 149 -4.62 -11.83 -16.43
CA SER A 149 -3.26 -12.26 -16.12
C SER A 149 -2.43 -11.09 -15.58
N GLY A 150 -1.44 -11.37 -14.75
CA GLY A 150 -0.64 -10.35 -14.08
C GLY A 150 -1.40 -9.62 -12.99
N GLY A 151 -1.03 -8.36 -12.69
CA GLY A 151 -1.65 -7.57 -11.62
C GLY A 151 -1.32 -8.07 -10.22
N LEU A 152 -0.21 -8.82 -10.09
CA LEU A 152 0.27 -9.33 -8.81
C LEU A 152 0.59 -8.17 -7.87
N SER A 153 0.14 -8.25 -6.64
CA SER A 153 0.57 -7.37 -5.56
C SER A 153 1.91 -7.85 -5.04
N ALA A 154 2.88 -6.96 -4.89
CA ALA A 154 4.12 -7.28 -4.20
C ALA A 154 4.38 -6.26 -3.09
N ILE A 155 4.89 -6.73 -1.97
CA ILE A 155 5.24 -5.92 -0.81
C ILE A 155 6.66 -6.22 -0.35
N VAL A 156 7.30 -5.22 0.26
CA VAL A 156 8.58 -5.37 0.94
C VAL A 156 8.54 -4.71 2.30
N SER A 157 9.28 -5.24 3.26
CA SER A 157 9.59 -4.49 4.48
C SER A 157 10.51 -3.33 4.14
N SER A 158 10.03 -2.10 4.34
CA SER A 158 10.88 -0.92 4.17
C SER A 158 11.95 -0.84 5.25
N VAL A 159 11.72 -1.46 6.40
CA VAL A 159 12.71 -1.61 7.48
C VAL A 159 13.85 -2.52 7.06
N ALA A 160 13.54 -3.70 6.49
CA ALA A 160 14.57 -4.62 6.00
C ALA A 160 15.41 -4.02 4.85
N VAL A 161 14.74 -3.30 3.92
CA VAL A 161 15.42 -2.58 2.84
C VAL A 161 16.32 -1.46 3.39
N HIS A 162 15.84 -0.69 4.36
CA HIS A 162 16.62 0.32 5.06
C HIS A 162 17.85 -0.30 5.74
N ASN A 163 17.67 -1.39 6.50
CA ASN A 163 18.75 -2.05 7.22
C ASN A 163 19.81 -2.61 6.27
N GLU A 164 19.40 -3.18 5.13
CA GLU A 164 20.35 -3.61 4.09
C GLU A 164 21.17 -2.45 3.54
N LEU A 165 20.52 -1.30 3.33
CA LEU A 165 21.23 -0.10 2.89
C LEU A 165 22.23 0.39 3.95
N VAL A 166 21.86 0.38 5.23
CA VAL A 166 22.76 0.73 6.34
C VAL A 166 23.99 -0.20 6.38
N ARG A 167 23.78 -1.51 6.16
CA ARG A 167 24.86 -2.49 6.18
C ARG A 167 25.82 -2.38 5.00
N THR A 168 25.28 -2.11 3.81
CA THR A 168 26.05 -2.19 2.56
C THR A 168 26.53 -0.83 2.07
N ARG A 169 25.74 0.23 2.29
CA ARG A 169 26.01 1.60 1.82
C ARG A 169 25.52 2.64 2.85
N PRO A 170 26.17 2.69 4.03
CA PRO A 170 25.80 3.65 5.09
C PRO A 170 25.84 5.11 4.63
N ASP A 171 26.71 5.44 3.68
CA ASP A 171 26.81 6.75 3.04
C ASP A 171 25.52 7.15 2.31
N LEU A 172 24.88 6.21 1.62
CA LEU A 172 23.60 6.41 0.93
C LEU A 172 22.41 6.34 1.89
N ALA A 173 22.50 5.52 2.94
CA ALA A 173 21.46 5.43 3.97
C ALA A 173 21.25 6.76 4.69
N GLU A 174 22.32 7.52 4.95
CA GLU A 174 22.23 8.87 5.55
C GLU A 174 21.41 9.85 4.69
N LEU A 175 21.42 9.70 3.36
CA LEU A 175 20.65 10.55 2.47
C LEU A 175 19.13 10.36 2.64
N LEU A 176 18.67 9.20 3.10
CA LEU A 176 17.23 8.97 3.33
C LEU A 176 16.66 9.90 4.40
N TYR A 177 17.46 10.41 5.30
CA TYR A 177 17.09 11.34 6.37
C TYR A 177 17.28 12.81 6.00
N GLN A 178 17.79 13.07 4.80
CA GLN A 178 17.92 14.42 4.24
C GLN A 178 16.63 14.80 3.48
N PRO A 179 16.39 16.10 3.26
CA PRO A 179 15.24 16.53 2.48
C PRO A 179 15.32 16.08 1.01
N TRP A 180 14.27 15.43 0.54
CA TRP A 180 14.03 15.09 -0.87
C TRP A 180 12.84 15.87 -1.38
N TRP A 181 12.91 16.38 -2.61
CA TRP A 181 11.81 17.11 -3.23
C TRP A 181 10.75 16.18 -3.79
N HIS A 182 9.51 16.44 -3.42
CA HIS A 182 8.32 15.69 -3.83
C HIS A 182 7.37 16.60 -4.62
N ASP A 183 6.69 16.02 -5.61
CA ASP A 183 5.65 16.67 -6.39
C ASP A 183 4.27 16.29 -5.85
N ARG A 184 3.47 17.29 -5.44
CA ARG A 184 2.06 17.09 -5.01
C ARG A 184 1.13 16.74 -6.18
N ARG A 185 1.61 16.94 -7.43
CA ARG A 185 0.80 16.81 -8.66
C ARG A 185 -0.45 17.69 -8.65
N THR A 186 -0.35 18.89 -8.08
CA THR A 186 -1.43 19.88 -7.98
C THR A 186 -1.33 20.98 -9.04
N GLY A 187 -0.34 20.93 -9.93
CA GLY A 187 -0.05 21.92 -10.97
C GLY A 187 1.44 22.22 -11.09
N ASP A 188 1.80 23.33 -11.71
CA ASP A 188 3.19 23.72 -11.98
C ASP A 188 3.69 24.88 -11.08
N GLY A 189 2.83 25.38 -10.17
CA GLY A 189 3.18 26.45 -9.25
C GLY A 189 4.20 26.00 -8.18
N PRO A 190 4.88 26.97 -7.50
CA PRO A 190 5.88 26.68 -6.48
C PRO A 190 5.35 25.82 -5.33
N ASP A 191 4.08 25.97 -4.96
CA ASP A 191 3.41 25.18 -3.92
C ASP A 191 3.15 23.73 -4.32
N SER A 192 3.39 23.38 -5.59
CA SER A 192 3.28 22.00 -6.07
C SER A 192 4.45 21.13 -5.60
N PHE A 193 5.52 21.72 -5.10
CA PHE A 193 6.72 21.01 -4.69
C PHE A 193 7.01 21.27 -3.20
N TYR A 194 7.47 20.24 -2.51
CA TYR A 194 7.87 20.35 -1.11
C TYR A 194 9.00 19.37 -0.80
N ALA A 195 9.81 19.69 0.19
CA ALA A 195 10.91 18.85 0.61
C ALA A 195 10.59 18.16 1.93
N LYS A 196 10.83 16.84 2.01
CA LYS A 196 10.78 16.05 3.24
C LYS A 196 11.74 14.87 3.15
N PRO A 197 12.21 14.32 4.28
CA PRO A 197 12.97 13.07 4.30
C PRO A 197 12.15 11.89 3.77
N ILE A 198 12.84 10.89 3.22
CA ILE A 198 12.25 9.58 2.91
C ILE A 198 12.07 8.77 4.20
N CYS A 199 13.07 8.80 5.09
CA CYS A 199 13.01 8.14 6.40
C CYS A 199 12.91 9.19 7.52
N THR A 200 12.03 8.91 8.48
CA THR A 200 11.93 9.66 9.74
C THR A 200 11.91 8.67 10.90
N VAL A 201 12.32 9.13 12.07
CA VAL A 201 12.26 8.36 13.32
C VAL A 201 11.43 9.18 14.31
N ASP A 202 10.45 8.55 14.92
CA ASP A 202 9.64 9.20 15.96
C ASP A 202 10.34 9.20 17.32
N ASP A 203 9.71 9.82 18.32
CA ASP A 203 10.25 9.93 19.69
C ASP A 203 10.38 8.56 20.38
N ASP A 204 9.63 7.56 19.93
CA ASP A 204 9.70 6.17 20.42
C ASP A 204 10.77 5.34 19.68
N GLY A 205 11.50 5.94 18.74
CA GLY A 205 12.56 5.28 17.96
C GLY A 205 12.03 4.42 16.80
N ARG A 206 10.75 4.58 16.40
CA ARG A 206 10.18 3.85 15.28
C ARG A 206 10.49 4.54 13.96
N VAL A 207 10.95 3.77 12.98
CA VAL A 207 11.18 4.29 11.63
C VAL A 207 9.86 4.37 10.85
N SER A 208 9.73 5.43 10.07
CA SER A 208 8.70 5.60 9.05
C SER A 208 9.35 5.90 7.71
N VAL A 209 8.99 5.14 6.67
CA VAL A 209 9.53 5.29 5.32
C VAL A 209 8.45 5.79 4.37
N ALA A 210 8.59 7.03 3.90
CA ALA A 210 7.68 7.64 2.92
C ALA A 210 8.37 7.72 1.55
N TYR A 211 8.27 6.65 0.76
CA TYR A 211 8.93 6.53 -0.52
C TYR A 211 7.94 6.48 -1.68
N GLY A 212 8.22 7.23 -2.72
CA GLY A 212 7.43 7.27 -3.94
C GLY A 212 8.27 7.78 -5.10
N PRO A 213 9.01 6.90 -5.82
CA PRO A 213 9.99 7.30 -6.82
C PRO A 213 9.40 8.18 -7.93
N ASP A 214 8.14 7.93 -8.32
CA ASP A 214 7.46 8.74 -9.32
C ASP A 214 7.20 10.18 -8.86
N TYR A 215 6.97 10.40 -7.56
CA TYR A 215 6.79 11.74 -7.00
C TYR A 215 8.13 12.48 -6.86
N LEU A 216 9.22 11.76 -6.57
CA LEU A 216 10.57 12.31 -6.52
C LEU A 216 11.03 12.72 -7.93
N ARG A 217 10.90 11.81 -8.92
CA ARG A 217 11.29 12.09 -10.30
C ARG A 217 10.45 13.19 -10.94
N SER A 218 9.14 13.20 -10.72
CA SER A 218 8.29 14.26 -11.27
C SER A 218 8.54 15.63 -10.65
N ALA A 219 9.10 15.71 -9.43
CA ALA A 219 9.49 16.98 -8.83
C ALA A 219 10.59 17.70 -9.62
N GLN A 220 11.43 16.95 -10.39
CA GLN A 220 12.49 17.53 -11.22
C GLN A 220 11.98 18.44 -12.36
N ARG A 221 10.68 18.46 -12.64
CA ARG A 221 10.06 19.43 -13.55
C ARG A 221 9.94 20.84 -12.95
N GLY A 222 10.07 20.98 -11.62
CA GLY A 222 9.96 22.25 -10.92
C GLY A 222 11.19 23.13 -11.14
N ALA A 223 11.02 24.37 -11.64
CA ALA A 223 12.12 25.27 -11.96
C ALA A 223 12.98 25.66 -10.74
N THR A 224 12.43 25.54 -9.53
CA THR A 224 13.12 25.83 -8.26
C THR A 224 13.64 24.58 -7.55
N VAL A 225 13.34 23.39 -8.10
CA VAL A 225 13.80 22.12 -7.52
C VAL A 225 15.22 21.85 -8.03
N PRO A 226 16.21 21.69 -7.13
CA PRO A 226 17.57 21.34 -7.57
C PRO A 226 17.58 19.95 -8.22
N PRO A 227 18.43 19.74 -9.23
CA PRO A 227 18.59 18.42 -9.85
C PRO A 227 19.11 17.42 -8.80
N PHE A 228 18.80 16.14 -8.98
CA PHE A 228 19.37 15.09 -8.15
C PHE A 228 20.90 15.11 -8.20
N THR A 229 21.50 14.93 -7.04
CA THR A 229 22.93 14.65 -6.98
C THR A 229 23.22 13.23 -7.47
N PRO A 230 24.45 12.92 -7.93
CA PRO A 230 24.83 11.55 -8.30
C PRO A 230 24.55 10.53 -7.18
N ALA A 231 24.77 10.90 -5.92
CA ALA A 231 24.49 10.05 -4.78
C ALA A 231 22.98 9.79 -4.55
N GLN A 232 22.13 10.79 -4.84
CA GLN A 232 20.68 10.60 -4.80
C GLN A 232 20.20 9.68 -5.92
N GLU A 233 20.73 9.80 -7.14
CA GLU A 233 20.41 8.89 -8.25
C GLU A 233 20.85 7.46 -7.92
N GLU A 234 22.04 7.27 -7.35
CA GLU A 234 22.54 5.98 -6.89
C GLU A 234 21.66 5.39 -5.78
N THR A 235 21.22 6.21 -4.82
CA THR A 235 20.30 5.79 -3.76
C THR A 235 18.97 5.28 -4.34
N MET A 236 18.38 6.00 -5.29
CA MET A 236 17.13 5.59 -5.93
C MET A 236 17.31 4.29 -6.74
N ALA A 237 18.43 4.14 -7.44
CA ALA A 237 18.73 2.92 -8.19
C ALA A 237 18.89 1.71 -7.25
N LEU A 238 19.59 1.86 -6.14
CA LEU A 238 19.77 0.80 -5.15
C LEU A 238 18.46 0.44 -4.43
N LEU A 239 17.62 1.44 -4.10
CA LEU A 239 16.28 1.18 -3.54
C LEU A 239 15.41 0.41 -4.54
N ASP A 240 15.47 0.73 -5.84
CA ASP A 240 14.74 0.00 -6.88
C ASP A 240 15.27 -1.44 -7.01
N GLU A 241 16.58 -1.65 -6.96
CA GLU A 241 17.20 -2.98 -6.96
C GLU A 241 16.75 -3.81 -5.75
N LEU A 242 16.91 -3.30 -4.52
CA LEU A 242 16.59 -4.00 -3.29
C LEU A 242 15.09 -4.32 -3.19
N THR A 243 14.21 -3.39 -3.55
CA THR A 243 12.76 -3.64 -3.50
C THR A 243 12.28 -4.65 -4.53
N ASN A 244 13.01 -4.84 -5.65
CA ASN A 244 12.70 -5.84 -6.66
C ASN A 244 13.45 -7.18 -6.46
N ASP A 245 14.38 -7.26 -5.51
CA ASP A 245 15.06 -8.52 -5.16
C ASP A 245 14.05 -9.49 -4.51
N THR A 246 13.98 -10.71 -5.03
CA THR A 246 13.09 -11.77 -4.55
C THR A 246 13.38 -12.21 -3.11
N ARG A 247 14.52 -11.85 -2.55
CA ARG A 247 14.85 -12.03 -1.14
C ARG A 247 13.97 -11.15 -0.26
N PHE A 248 13.74 -9.88 -0.67
CA PHE A 248 12.94 -8.92 0.09
C PHE A 248 11.46 -8.95 -0.29
N ALA A 249 11.15 -9.14 -1.57
CA ALA A 249 9.78 -9.03 -2.07
C ALA A 249 8.95 -10.28 -1.77
N LEU A 250 7.78 -10.06 -1.17
CA LEU A 250 6.69 -11.03 -1.05
C LEU A 250 5.62 -10.70 -2.10
N THR A 251 5.43 -11.61 -3.06
CA THR A 251 4.44 -11.47 -4.13
C THR A 251 3.17 -12.24 -3.81
N MET A 252 2.02 -11.63 -4.09
CA MET A 252 0.67 -12.18 -3.85
C MET A 252 -0.17 -12.09 -5.10
N ASP A 253 -0.85 -13.18 -5.44
CA ASP A 253 -1.93 -13.18 -6.43
C ASP A 253 -3.27 -12.99 -5.70
N LEU A 254 -3.76 -11.75 -5.66
CA LEU A 254 -5.00 -11.43 -4.96
C LEU A 254 -6.20 -12.03 -5.69
N ARG A 255 -6.95 -12.85 -4.99
CA ARG A 255 -8.18 -13.49 -5.47
C ARG A 255 -9.41 -12.64 -5.12
N ALA A 256 -10.52 -12.90 -5.76
CA ALA A 256 -11.79 -12.30 -5.38
C ALA A 256 -12.10 -12.58 -3.89
N GLY A 257 -12.39 -11.53 -3.14
CA GLY A 257 -12.60 -11.60 -1.69
C GLY A 257 -11.35 -11.48 -0.83
N ASP A 258 -10.15 -11.36 -1.40
CA ASP A 258 -8.95 -11.03 -0.64
C ASP A 258 -8.92 -9.53 -0.31
N MET A 259 -8.68 -9.20 0.96
CA MET A 259 -8.50 -7.83 1.43
C MET A 259 -7.14 -7.66 2.07
N GLN A 260 -6.23 -6.97 1.39
CA GLN A 260 -4.89 -6.67 1.85
C GLN A 260 -4.91 -5.38 2.68
N PHE A 261 -4.26 -5.41 3.84
CA PHE A 261 -3.98 -4.24 4.68
C PHE A 261 -2.48 -4.06 4.81
N LEU A 262 -1.99 -2.82 4.66
CA LEU A 262 -0.57 -2.47 4.74
C LEU A 262 -0.38 -1.20 5.56
N ASN A 263 0.53 -1.25 6.52
CA ASN A 263 1.06 -0.07 7.20
C ASN A 263 2.12 0.59 6.31
N ASN A 264 1.82 1.78 5.79
CA ASN A 264 2.69 2.54 4.88
C ASN A 264 3.97 3.07 5.53
N HIS A 265 4.08 3.02 6.86
CA HIS A 265 5.30 3.45 7.56
C HIS A 265 6.41 2.39 7.48
N VAL A 266 6.04 1.10 7.42
CA VAL A 266 7.00 -0.03 7.50
C VAL A 266 6.94 -0.99 6.32
N ALA A 267 6.02 -0.76 5.35
CA ALA A 267 5.90 -1.57 4.15
C ALA A 267 5.76 -0.70 2.89
N LEU A 268 6.46 -1.06 1.83
CA LEU A 268 6.23 -0.53 0.49
C LEU A 268 5.47 -1.58 -0.33
N HIS A 269 4.66 -1.10 -1.27
CA HIS A 269 3.87 -1.97 -2.11
C HIS A 269 3.97 -1.60 -3.59
N SER A 270 3.75 -2.58 -4.45
CA SER A 270 3.81 -2.46 -5.90
C SER A 270 2.77 -3.34 -6.57
N ARG A 271 2.63 -3.16 -7.89
CA ARG A 271 1.76 -3.99 -8.71
C ARG A 271 2.44 -4.26 -10.06
N THR A 272 2.49 -5.51 -10.48
CA THR A 272 2.93 -5.84 -11.84
C THR A 272 1.94 -5.31 -12.89
N ALA A 273 2.39 -5.12 -14.12
CA ALA A 273 1.48 -4.89 -15.24
C ALA A 273 0.49 -6.06 -15.38
N TYR A 274 -0.67 -5.80 -15.98
CA TYR A 274 -1.70 -6.82 -16.16
C TYR A 274 -2.43 -6.69 -17.49
N GLU A 275 -2.98 -7.82 -17.96
CA GLU A 275 -3.96 -7.86 -19.01
C GLU A 275 -5.36 -8.01 -18.42
N ASP A 276 -6.31 -7.29 -18.99
CA ASP A 276 -7.70 -7.40 -18.62
C ASP A 276 -8.53 -8.20 -19.65
N TYR A 277 -9.70 -8.63 -19.23
CA TYR A 277 -10.69 -9.18 -20.13
C TYR A 277 -11.27 -8.08 -21.02
N ARG A 278 -11.72 -8.46 -22.23
CA ARG A 278 -12.41 -7.53 -23.13
C ARG A 278 -13.75 -7.10 -22.55
N GLU A 279 -14.44 -8.01 -21.90
CA GLU A 279 -15.75 -7.82 -21.29
C GLU A 279 -15.65 -6.96 -20.03
N PRO A 280 -16.30 -5.78 -19.97
CA PRO A 280 -16.15 -4.82 -18.86
C PRO A 280 -16.48 -5.41 -17.48
N HIS A 281 -17.50 -6.30 -17.41
CA HIS A 281 -17.94 -6.93 -16.16
C HIS A 281 -16.94 -7.96 -15.60
N ARG A 282 -15.95 -8.40 -16.38
CA ARG A 282 -14.89 -9.32 -15.98
C ARG A 282 -13.57 -8.62 -15.65
N ARG A 283 -13.44 -7.33 -15.97
CA ARG A 283 -12.19 -6.59 -15.78
C ARG A 283 -11.80 -6.49 -14.31
N ARG A 284 -10.50 -6.39 -14.09
CA ARG A 284 -9.90 -6.20 -12.78
C ARG A 284 -10.54 -5.03 -12.05
N HIS A 285 -10.89 -5.27 -10.78
CA HIS A 285 -11.50 -4.24 -9.95
C HIS A 285 -11.10 -4.45 -8.49
N LEU A 286 -10.38 -3.50 -7.91
CA LEU A 286 -10.13 -3.44 -6.49
C LEU A 286 -10.76 -2.16 -5.92
N LEU A 287 -11.08 -2.22 -4.62
CA LEU A 287 -11.54 -1.08 -3.84
C LEU A 287 -10.41 -0.69 -2.88
N ARG A 288 -9.94 0.58 -2.97
CA ARG A 288 -8.89 1.11 -2.11
C ARG A 288 -9.46 2.06 -1.08
N LEU A 289 -9.02 1.89 0.17
CA LEU A 289 -9.29 2.80 1.27
C LEU A 289 -7.98 3.26 1.90
N TRP A 290 -7.99 4.48 2.39
CA TRP A 290 -6.94 5.04 3.22
C TRP A 290 -7.46 5.17 4.64
N LEU A 291 -6.64 4.78 5.62
CA LEU A 291 -7.02 4.79 7.02
C LEU A 291 -5.96 5.51 7.85
N THR A 292 -6.43 6.22 8.88
CA THR A 292 -5.58 6.63 9.99
C THR A 292 -5.87 5.77 11.22
N THR A 293 -4.86 5.55 12.03
CA THR A 293 -4.90 4.67 13.22
C THR A 293 -4.76 5.43 14.53
N THR A 294 -4.62 6.76 14.44
CA THR A 294 -4.58 7.70 15.58
C THR A 294 -5.97 8.08 16.04
#